data_cef35c869747254e38fb1dba9a02de78
#
_entry.id   cef35c869747254e38fb1dba9a02de78
#
_cell.length_a   1.000
_cell.length_b   1.000
_cell.length_c   1.000
_cell.angle_alpha   90.00
_cell.angle_beta   90.00
_cell.angle_gamma   90.00
#
_symmetry.space_group_name_H-M   'P 1'
#
loop_
_entity.id
_entity.type
_entity.pdbx_description
1 polymer ?
#
loop_
_entity_poly.entity_id
_entity_poly.type
_entity_poly.pdbx_seq_one_letter_code
_entity_poly.pdbx_strand_id
1 'polypeptide(L)'
;MSRTIAALIALSITATTPAFAGLKPYPASFRTQMVSTNGTSLYVRVGGKGPAVVLLHGFGDTGDMWEPLAAVLVTDHTVIVPDLRGMGLSAHPDSGYTKTNQARDIVGVMNAFKVEKADLVTHDIGNMVGYALAAQYPTRITRWVVIDAPLPGIGDWDNILRNPLLWHFNFRGPDAERLVQGRERIYLDRFYNEFSGDRNRIDEEVRQHYAELYARPHAIHDAFEQFGAFNQDAIDNKGLLAKGGKLTMPVLALGAEKSFGPAMGEDLRFAATNVTTGIVPDSGHWIMEENPQATVKLVTEFLRK
;
A
#
# COMPACT_ATOMS: atom_id res chain seq x y z
N MET A 1 -2.95 6.61 -72.94
CA MET A 1 -3.66 7.07 -71.74
C MET A 1 -3.51 5.98 -70.69
N SER A 2 -2.52 6.14 -69.84
CA SER A 2 -2.22 5.17 -68.78
C SER A 2 -2.76 5.74 -67.45
N ARG A 3 -3.70 5.05 -66.78
CA ARG A 3 -4.26 5.43 -65.50
C ARG A 3 -3.50 4.72 -64.39
N THR A 4 -2.72 5.47 -63.63
CA THR A 4 -2.05 4.99 -62.44
C THR A 4 -3.06 4.98 -61.27
N ILE A 5 -3.37 3.82 -60.72
CA ILE A 5 -4.21 3.68 -59.54
C ILE A 5 -3.27 3.75 -58.30
N ALA A 6 -3.40 4.81 -57.55
CA ALA A 6 -2.72 4.90 -56.23
C ALA A 6 -3.53 4.15 -55.17
N ALA A 7 -2.95 3.13 -54.62
CA ALA A 7 -3.51 2.39 -53.48
C ALA A 7 -3.22 3.17 -52.18
N LEU A 8 -4.25 3.65 -51.53
CA LEU A 8 -4.16 4.17 -50.12
C LEU A 8 -4.09 2.99 -49.16
N ILE A 9 -2.95 2.81 -48.52
CA ILE A 9 -2.82 1.91 -47.37
C ILE A 9 -3.31 2.68 -46.14
N ALA A 10 -4.47 2.31 -45.67
CA ALA A 10 -4.98 2.80 -44.37
C ALA A 10 -4.24 2.08 -43.23
N LEU A 11 -3.37 2.80 -42.54
CA LEU A 11 -2.71 2.31 -41.32
C LEU A 11 -3.72 2.39 -40.17
N SER A 12 -4.33 1.28 -39.80
CA SER A 12 -5.18 1.19 -38.61
C SER A 12 -4.28 1.20 -37.37
N ILE A 13 -4.21 2.34 -36.69
CA ILE A 13 -3.64 2.43 -35.34
C ILE A 13 -4.68 1.81 -34.39
N THR A 14 -4.46 0.58 -34.01
CA THR A 14 -5.20 -0.02 -32.88
C THR A 14 -4.70 0.64 -31.62
N ALA A 15 -5.47 1.60 -31.10
CA ALA A 15 -5.28 2.10 -29.75
C ALA A 15 -5.57 0.94 -28.80
N THR A 16 -4.51 0.38 -28.21
CA THR A 16 -4.65 -0.54 -27.08
C THR A 16 -5.14 0.29 -25.91
N THR A 17 -6.43 0.19 -25.59
CA THR A 17 -6.96 0.66 -24.30
C THR A 17 -6.16 -0.03 -23.21
N PRO A 18 -5.61 0.71 -22.21
CA PRO A 18 -4.97 0.09 -21.08
C PRO A 18 -6.01 -0.83 -20.40
N ALA A 19 -5.63 -2.07 -20.15
CA ALA A 19 -6.47 -2.99 -19.40
C ALA A 19 -6.57 -2.45 -17.97
N PHE A 20 -7.75 -2.01 -17.56
CA PHE A 20 -8.05 -1.63 -16.18
C PHE A 20 -7.88 -2.86 -15.28
N ALA A 21 -7.28 -2.69 -14.11
CA ALA A 21 -7.14 -3.76 -13.13
C ALA A 21 -8.43 -3.85 -12.31
N GLY A 22 -9.45 -4.55 -12.82
CA GLY A 22 -10.55 -4.99 -11.98
C GLY A 22 -10.05 -5.99 -10.93
N LEU A 23 -10.83 -6.22 -9.88
CA LEU A 23 -10.53 -7.22 -8.85
C LEU A 23 -10.34 -8.60 -9.48
N LYS A 24 -9.17 -9.16 -9.26
CA LYS A 24 -8.84 -10.52 -9.70
C LYS A 24 -8.62 -11.41 -8.50
N PRO A 25 -9.11 -12.67 -8.55
CA PRO A 25 -8.77 -13.63 -7.52
C PRO A 25 -7.27 -13.94 -7.56
N TYR A 26 -6.67 -14.09 -6.40
CA TYR A 26 -5.29 -14.56 -6.29
C TYR A 26 -5.11 -15.89 -7.03
N PRO A 27 -3.93 -16.12 -7.66
CA PRO A 27 -3.62 -17.41 -8.30
C PRO A 27 -3.88 -18.60 -7.37
N ALA A 28 -4.25 -19.76 -7.94
CA ALA A 28 -4.54 -20.98 -7.18
C ALA A 28 -3.34 -21.51 -6.36
N SER A 29 -2.13 -20.98 -6.59
CA SER A 29 -0.94 -21.25 -5.79
C SER A 29 -0.95 -20.56 -4.42
N PHE A 30 -1.84 -19.60 -4.21
CA PHE A 30 -2.03 -18.97 -2.90
C PHE A 30 -3.00 -19.77 -2.04
N ARG A 31 -2.70 -19.78 -0.75
CA ARG A 31 -3.63 -20.21 0.30
C ARG A 31 -3.85 -19.05 1.26
N THR A 32 -4.98 -19.07 1.96
CA THR A 32 -5.34 -18.09 2.98
C THR A 32 -5.40 -18.75 4.35
N GLN A 33 -5.03 -18.03 5.38
CA GLN A 33 -5.20 -18.46 6.76
C GLN A 33 -5.24 -17.28 7.73
N MET A 34 -5.88 -17.48 8.88
CA MET A 34 -5.76 -16.58 10.02
C MET A 34 -4.47 -16.90 10.77
N VAL A 35 -3.65 -15.87 11.02
CA VAL A 35 -2.39 -15.97 11.78
C VAL A 35 -2.56 -15.22 13.08
N SER A 36 -2.59 -15.93 14.22
CA SER A 36 -2.59 -15.32 15.56
C SER A 36 -1.23 -14.70 15.84
N THR A 37 -1.20 -13.43 16.18
CA THR A 37 0.00 -12.64 16.41
C THR A 37 -0.27 -11.47 17.34
N ASN A 38 0.63 -11.15 18.24
CA ASN A 38 0.68 -9.90 19.02
C ASN A 38 -0.71 -9.44 19.54
N GLY A 39 -1.49 -10.37 20.10
CA GLY A 39 -2.82 -10.10 20.68
C GLY A 39 -3.94 -9.84 19.66
N THR A 40 -3.72 -10.16 18.38
CA THR A 40 -4.72 -10.10 17.32
C THR A 40 -4.60 -11.31 16.39
N SER A 41 -5.40 -11.34 15.33
CA SER A 41 -5.35 -12.34 14.26
C SER A 41 -5.42 -11.67 12.90
N LEU A 42 -4.42 -11.90 12.05
CA LEU A 42 -4.40 -11.33 10.72
C LEU A 42 -4.82 -12.36 9.67
N TYR A 43 -5.63 -11.94 8.71
CA TYR A 43 -5.91 -12.71 7.52
C TYR A 43 -4.73 -12.57 6.55
N VAL A 44 -4.14 -13.69 6.17
CA VAL A 44 -2.90 -13.71 5.37
C VAL A 44 -3.09 -14.57 4.13
N ARG A 45 -2.78 -13.99 2.98
CA ARG A 45 -2.63 -14.70 1.71
C ARG A 45 -1.16 -15.05 1.56
N VAL A 46 -0.83 -16.32 1.28
CA VAL A 46 0.56 -16.75 1.11
C VAL A 46 0.68 -17.73 -0.04
N GLY A 47 1.69 -17.53 -0.91
CA GLY A 47 1.95 -18.40 -2.05
C GLY A 47 3.41 -18.43 -2.45
N GLY A 48 3.76 -19.33 -3.37
CA GLY A 48 5.09 -19.44 -3.95
C GLY A 48 6.17 -20.08 -3.07
N LYS A 49 7.39 -20.02 -3.57
CA LYS A 49 8.60 -20.52 -2.91
C LYS A 49 9.79 -19.66 -3.34
N GLY A 50 10.75 -19.45 -2.46
CA GLY A 50 11.95 -18.64 -2.70
C GLY A 50 12.15 -17.60 -1.62
N PRO A 51 12.97 -16.56 -1.86
CA PRO A 51 13.13 -15.44 -0.96
C PRO A 51 11.76 -14.84 -0.61
N ALA A 52 11.60 -14.43 0.65
CA ALA A 52 10.31 -13.91 1.10
C ALA A 52 10.11 -12.45 0.71
N VAL A 53 8.89 -12.09 0.32
CA VAL A 53 8.44 -10.71 0.18
C VAL A 53 7.12 -10.52 0.95
N VAL A 54 7.04 -9.44 1.72
CA VAL A 54 5.84 -9.05 2.47
C VAL A 54 5.24 -7.82 1.81
N LEU A 55 3.93 -7.85 1.53
CA LEU A 55 3.20 -6.77 0.87
C LEU A 55 2.19 -6.18 1.86
N LEU A 56 2.31 -4.88 2.19
CA LEU A 56 1.44 -4.19 3.16
C LEU A 56 0.63 -3.10 2.46
N HIS A 57 -0.68 -3.22 2.53
CA HIS A 57 -1.65 -2.27 1.96
C HIS A 57 -1.88 -1.05 2.85
N GLY A 58 -2.67 -0.09 2.37
CA GLY A 58 -3.07 1.11 3.07
C GLY A 58 -4.55 1.23 3.39
N PHE A 59 -4.97 2.47 3.71
CA PHE A 59 -6.37 2.80 3.89
C PHE A 59 -7.10 2.86 2.54
N GLY A 60 -8.36 2.48 2.54
CA GLY A 60 -9.17 2.39 1.31
C GLY A 60 -8.97 1.10 0.53
N ASP A 61 -7.91 0.35 0.84
CA ASP A 61 -7.54 -0.92 0.24
C ASP A 61 -7.53 -2.05 1.27
N THR A 62 -7.21 -3.25 0.80
CA THR A 62 -6.81 -4.42 1.58
C THR A 62 -5.69 -5.15 0.85
N GLY A 63 -5.27 -6.30 1.36
CA GLY A 63 -4.31 -7.14 0.64
C GLY A 63 -4.72 -7.49 -0.79
N ASP A 64 -5.99 -7.30 -1.17
CA ASP A 64 -6.49 -7.61 -2.52
C ASP A 64 -5.89 -6.71 -3.61
N MET A 65 -5.50 -5.46 -3.28
CA MET A 65 -4.80 -4.56 -4.19
C MET A 65 -3.51 -5.16 -4.77
N TRP A 66 -2.87 -6.05 -4.01
CA TRP A 66 -1.57 -6.61 -4.38
C TRP A 66 -1.64 -7.77 -5.38
N GLU A 67 -2.84 -8.23 -5.78
CA GLU A 67 -2.97 -9.38 -6.69
C GLU A 67 -2.07 -9.27 -7.94
N PRO A 68 -2.04 -8.14 -8.67
CA PRO A 68 -1.23 -8.05 -9.90
C PRO A 68 0.29 -8.22 -9.66
N LEU A 69 0.78 -7.71 -8.53
CA LEU A 69 2.19 -7.86 -8.14
C LEU A 69 2.45 -9.27 -7.60
N ALA A 70 1.55 -9.78 -6.76
CA ALA A 70 1.66 -11.08 -6.15
C ALA A 70 1.65 -12.21 -7.20
N ALA A 71 0.83 -12.08 -8.24
CA ALA A 71 0.77 -13.04 -9.35
C ALA A 71 2.10 -13.15 -10.13
N VAL A 72 2.87 -12.08 -10.19
CA VAL A 72 4.21 -12.11 -10.81
C VAL A 72 5.25 -12.66 -9.84
N LEU A 73 5.27 -12.18 -8.59
CA LEU A 73 6.29 -12.55 -7.61
C LEU A 73 6.19 -14.00 -7.15
N VAL A 74 4.99 -14.60 -7.17
CA VAL A 74 4.78 -15.99 -6.73
C VAL A 74 5.55 -17.02 -7.53
N THR A 75 6.05 -16.65 -8.69
CA THR A 75 6.82 -17.53 -9.59
C THR A 75 8.23 -17.86 -9.04
N ASP A 76 8.82 -16.93 -8.26
CA ASP A 76 10.20 -17.03 -7.77
C ASP A 76 10.38 -16.54 -6.31
N HIS A 77 9.30 -16.10 -5.65
CA HIS A 77 9.30 -15.65 -4.27
C HIS A 77 8.27 -16.38 -3.41
N THR A 78 8.50 -16.41 -2.10
CA THR A 78 7.43 -16.65 -1.11
C THR A 78 6.76 -15.31 -0.84
N VAL A 79 5.53 -15.15 -1.32
CA VAL A 79 4.77 -13.91 -1.22
C VAL A 79 3.81 -13.99 -0.03
N ILE A 80 3.86 -13.02 0.87
CA ILE A 80 3.05 -12.96 2.10
C ILE A 80 2.28 -11.63 2.10
N VAL A 81 0.96 -11.71 2.09
CA VAL A 81 0.07 -10.55 1.96
C VAL A 81 -0.95 -10.57 3.10
N PRO A 82 -0.63 -9.95 4.24
CA PRO A 82 -1.61 -9.79 5.32
C PRO A 82 -2.58 -8.63 5.02
N ASP A 83 -3.82 -8.76 5.47
CA ASP A 83 -4.63 -7.61 5.79
C ASP A 83 -4.15 -7.04 7.12
N LEU A 84 -3.98 -5.73 7.21
CA LEU A 84 -3.50 -5.08 8.44
C LEU A 84 -4.54 -5.20 9.57
N ARG A 85 -4.10 -5.01 10.82
CA ARG A 85 -4.94 -4.99 12.03
C ARG A 85 -6.16 -4.09 11.82
N GLY A 86 -7.37 -4.61 12.11
CA GLY A 86 -8.62 -3.88 11.98
C GLY A 86 -9.08 -3.59 10.55
N MET A 87 -8.43 -4.17 9.54
CA MET A 87 -8.74 -3.92 8.12
C MET A 87 -9.00 -5.23 7.38
N GLY A 88 -9.78 -5.14 6.31
CA GLY A 88 -10.09 -6.27 5.44
C GLY A 88 -10.76 -7.43 6.18
N LEU A 89 -10.16 -8.61 6.09
CA LEU A 89 -10.63 -9.83 6.76
C LEU A 89 -9.89 -10.15 8.07
N SER A 90 -8.98 -9.27 8.51
CA SER A 90 -8.30 -9.39 9.80
C SER A 90 -9.24 -9.13 10.97
N ALA A 91 -8.83 -9.51 12.18
CA ALA A 91 -9.58 -9.26 13.39
C ALA A 91 -9.61 -7.76 13.75
N HIS A 92 -10.66 -7.36 14.46
CA HIS A 92 -10.96 -6.01 14.91
C HIS A 92 -10.71 -5.87 16.43
N PRO A 93 -9.45 -5.72 16.90
CA PRO A 93 -9.16 -5.54 18.32
C PRO A 93 -9.43 -4.09 18.78
N ASP A 94 -9.84 -3.91 20.03
CA ASP A 94 -10.20 -2.61 20.61
C ASP A 94 -9.04 -1.60 20.66
N SER A 95 -7.80 -2.00 20.36
CA SER A 95 -6.62 -1.14 20.52
C SER A 95 -5.39 -1.67 19.76
N GLY A 96 -4.29 -0.90 19.85
CA GLY A 96 -2.98 -1.33 19.32
C GLY A 96 -2.70 -0.84 17.90
N TYR A 97 -3.29 0.28 17.49
CA TYR A 97 -3.21 0.83 16.13
C TYR A 97 -1.96 1.67 15.88
N THR A 98 -1.07 1.86 16.87
CA THR A 98 0.25 2.46 16.59
C THR A 98 1.06 1.58 15.64
N LYS A 99 1.82 2.21 14.75
CA LYS A 99 2.56 1.50 13.71
C LYS A 99 3.72 0.69 14.28
N THR A 100 4.27 1.11 15.41
CA THR A 100 5.24 0.33 16.19
C THR A 100 4.63 -0.96 16.75
N ASN A 101 3.34 -0.96 17.13
CA ASN A 101 2.65 -2.17 17.56
C ASN A 101 2.30 -3.07 16.36
N GLN A 102 1.78 -2.50 15.27
CA GLN A 102 1.47 -3.27 14.06
C GLN A 102 2.72 -3.89 13.40
N ALA A 103 3.88 -3.25 13.52
CA ALA A 103 5.15 -3.86 13.12
C ALA A 103 5.40 -5.21 13.82
N ARG A 104 5.00 -5.34 15.10
CA ARG A 104 5.10 -6.64 15.83
C ARG A 104 4.11 -7.67 15.27
N ASP A 105 2.95 -7.24 14.79
CA ASP A 105 2.00 -8.13 14.10
C ASP A 105 2.67 -8.77 12.89
N ILE A 106 3.35 -7.96 12.07
CA ILE A 106 4.04 -8.42 10.87
C ILE A 106 5.23 -9.33 11.21
N VAL A 107 6.00 -9.03 12.27
CA VAL A 107 7.04 -9.94 12.76
C VAL A 107 6.44 -11.28 13.15
N GLY A 108 5.30 -11.31 13.83
CA GLY A 108 4.60 -12.54 14.19
C GLY A 108 4.12 -13.32 12.96
N VAL A 109 3.61 -12.64 11.94
CA VAL A 109 3.27 -13.27 10.64
C VAL A 109 4.51 -13.88 10.00
N MET A 110 5.62 -13.15 9.89
CA MET A 110 6.89 -13.67 9.37
C MET A 110 7.34 -14.91 10.12
N ASN A 111 7.25 -14.89 11.47
CA ASN A 111 7.64 -16.02 12.32
C ASN A 111 6.73 -17.26 12.09
N ALA A 112 5.42 -17.06 11.91
CA ALA A 112 4.47 -18.14 11.63
C ALA A 112 4.80 -18.87 10.32
N PHE A 113 5.38 -18.18 9.35
CA PHE A 113 5.85 -18.73 8.08
C PHE A 113 7.35 -19.09 8.09
N LYS A 114 8.04 -19.01 9.24
CA LYS A 114 9.47 -19.29 9.40
C LYS A 114 10.36 -18.42 8.50
N VAL A 115 9.94 -17.18 8.28
CA VAL A 115 10.66 -16.18 7.49
C VAL A 115 11.55 -15.37 8.42
N GLU A 116 12.85 -15.50 8.29
CA GLU A 116 13.82 -14.73 9.09
C GLU A 116 14.02 -13.32 8.51
N LYS A 117 14.10 -13.22 7.20
CA LYS A 117 14.27 -11.95 6.46
C LYS A 117 13.35 -11.91 5.27
N ALA A 118 12.88 -10.73 4.92
CA ALA A 118 12.04 -10.51 3.76
C ALA A 118 12.38 -9.18 3.06
N ASP A 119 12.11 -9.11 1.79
CA ASP A 119 11.87 -7.86 1.11
C ASP A 119 10.48 -7.32 1.51
N LEU A 120 10.32 -6.02 1.52
CA LEU A 120 9.10 -5.35 1.95
C LEU A 120 8.60 -4.42 0.85
N VAL A 121 7.32 -4.51 0.51
CA VAL A 121 6.64 -3.57 -0.40
C VAL A 121 5.42 -3.02 0.31
N THR A 122 5.28 -1.72 0.34
CA THR A 122 4.28 -1.07 1.17
C THR A 122 3.63 0.11 0.45
N HIS A 123 2.37 0.37 0.78
CA HIS A 123 1.61 1.49 0.27
C HIS A 123 0.84 2.17 1.42
N ASP A 124 0.77 3.50 1.41
CA ASP A 124 -0.02 4.34 2.34
C ASP A 124 0.26 4.00 3.84
N ILE A 125 -0.74 3.61 4.63
CA ILE A 125 -0.55 3.17 6.03
C ILE A 125 0.46 2.02 6.12
N GLY A 126 0.53 1.16 5.11
CA GLY A 126 1.55 0.12 5.01
C GLY A 126 2.97 0.67 5.05
N ASN A 127 3.25 1.87 4.49
CA ASN A 127 4.56 2.53 4.61
C ASN A 127 4.90 2.85 6.06
N MET A 128 3.91 3.30 6.80
CA MET A 128 4.08 3.70 8.21
C MET A 128 4.39 2.47 9.09
N VAL A 129 3.68 1.36 8.86
CA VAL A 129 3.99 0.06 9.49
C VAL A 129 5.35 -0.46 9.04
N GLY A 130 5.65 -0.33 7.74
CA GLY A 130 6.92 -0.75 7.14
C GLY A 130 8.13 -0.02 7.71
N TYR A 131 8.04 1.30 7.91
CA TYR A 131 9.08 2.07 8.57
C TYR A 131 9.30 1.61 10.00
N ALA A 132 8.22 1.49 10.78
CA ALA A 132 8.30 1.03 12.16
C ALA A 132 8.88 -0.38 12.26
N LEU A 133 8.55 -1.28 11.31
CA LEU A 133 9.11 -2.62 11.21
C LEU A 133 10.61 -2.57 10.91
N ALA A 134 11.02 -1.86 9.88
CA ALA A 134 12.40 -1.76 9.46
C ALA A 134 13.30 -1.09 10.51
N ALA A 135 12.79 -0.06 11.21
CA ALA A 135 13.54 0.66 12.24
C ALA A 135 13.65 -0.12 13.56
N GLN A 136 12.62 -0.89 13.95
CA GLN A 136 12.67 -1.73 15.15
C GLN A 136 13.44 -3.04 14.93
N TYR A 137 13.38 -3.59 13.71
CA TYR A 137 13.93 -4.90 13.37
C TYR A 137 14.80 -4.84 12.10
N PRO A 138 15.89 -4.04 12.08
CA PRO A 138 16.66 -3.73 10.86
C PRO A 138 17.28 -4.96 10.19
N THR A 139 17.47 -6.05 10.92
CA THR A 139 18.00 -7.30 10.36
C THR A 139 16.94 -8.17 9.67
N ARG A 140 15.65 -7.81 9.81
CA ARG A 140 14.52 -8.58 9.26
C ARG A 140 14.15 -8.15 7.84
N ILE A 141 14.54 -6.96 7.43
CA ILE A 141 14.20 -6.39 6.11
C ILE A 141 15.46 -6.24 5.27
N THR A 142 15.44 -6.82 4.07
CA THR A 142 16.57 -6.82 3.14
C THR A 142 16.52 -5.66 2.15
N ARG A 143 15.32 -5.34 1.64
CA ARG A 143 15.00 -4.20 0.76
C ARG A 143 13.63 -3.67 1.11
N TRP A 144 13.38 -2.41 0.82
CA TRP A 144 12.07 -1.82 1.07
C TRP A 144 11.62 -0.97 -0.12
N VAL A 145 10.42 -1.25 -0.64
CA VAL A 145 9.70 -0.41 -1.61
C VAL A 145 8.62 0.36 -0.85
N VAL A 146 8.68 1.67 -0.92
CA VAL A 146 7.79 2.62 -0.23
C VAL A 146 6.98 3.37 -1.27
N ILE A 147 5.67 3.31 -1.19
CA ILE A 147 4.80 3.81 -2.25
C ILE A 147 3.86 4.89 -1.74
N ASP A 148 3.99 6.06 -2.31
CA ASP A 148 3.07 7.21 -2.41
C ASP A 148 2.35 7.62 -1.11
N ALA A 149 3.04 7.58 0.04
CA ALA A 149 2.53 8.18 1.28
C ALA A 149 3.67 8.53 2.24
N PRO A 150 3.50 9.59 3.07
CA PRO A 150 4.51 10.08 3.98
C PRO A 150 4.63 9.20 5.22
N LEU A 151 5.66 9.50 6.04
CA LEU A 151 5.88 8.86 7.33
C LEU A 151 5.57 9.85 8.48
N PRO A 152 4.68 9.52 9.43
CA PRO A 152 4.39 10.40 10.56
C PRO A 152 5.65 10.87 11.28
N GLY A 153 5.81 12.19 11.40
CA GLY A 153 6.94 12.82 12.10
C GLY A 153 8.29 12.80 11.40
N ILE A 154 8.37 12.30 10.17
CA ILE A 154 9.56 12.26 9.33
C ILE A 154 9.36 13.25 8.15
N GLY A 155 10.45 13.88 7.71
CA GLY A 155 10.40 14.83 6.60
C GLY A 155 9.50 16.03 6.88
N ASP A 156 8.70 16.43 5.90
CA ASP A 156 7.83 17.62 5.95
C ASP A 156 6.46 17.34 6.57
N TRP A 157 6.41 16.45 7.55
CA TRP A 157 5.16 16.00 8.20
C TRP A 157 4.26 17.13 8.69
N ASP A 158 4.83 18.19 9.25
CA ASP A 158 4.06 19.31 9.81
C ASP A 158 3.29 20.09 8.72
N ASN A 159 3.82 20.20 7.51
CA ASN A 159 3.12 20.79 6.37
C ASN A 159 2.08 19.83 5.79
N ILE A 160 2.36 18.53 5.79
CA ILE A 160 1.40 17.49 5.41
C ILE A 160 0.15 17.59 6.29
N LEU A 161 0.28 17.73 7.60
CA LEU A 161 -0.85 17.90 8.52
C LEU A 161 -1.66 19.17 8.28
N ARG A 162 -1.10 20.18 7.64
CA ARG A 162 -1.80 21.43 7.29
C ARG A 162 -2.53 21.38 5.96
N ASN A 163 -2.29 20.33 5.16
CA ASN A 163 -2.94 20.18 3.87
C ASN A 163 -4.45 19.93 4.06
N PRO A 164 -5.33 20.81 3.57
CA PRO A 164 -6.77 20.67 3.75
C PRO A 164 -7.37 19.43 3.08
N LEU A 165 -6.70 18.85 2.09
CA LEU A 165 -7.10 17.59 1.46
C LEU A 165 -6.99 16.40 2.43
N LEU A 166 -6.15 16.51 3.47
CA LEU A 166 -5.90 15.45 4.46
C LEU A 166 -6.72 15.63 5.75
N TRP A 167 -7.86 16.33 5.67
CA TRP A 167 -8.76 16.53 6.80
C TRP A 167 -9.19 15.23 7.48
N HIS A 168 -9.21 14.13 6.77
CA HIS A 168 -9.60 12.81 7.29
C HIS A 168 -8.64 12.28 8.37
N PHE A 169 -7.40 12.75 8.45
CA PHE A 169 -6.51 12.42 9.56
C PHE A 169 -7.06 12.85 10.94
N ASN A 170 -7.95 13.84 10.94
CA ASN A 170 -8.62 14.35 12.14
C ASN A 170 -10.12 14.00 12.19
N PHE A 171 -10.68 13.36 11.14
CA PHE A 171 -12.08 12.96 11.09
C PHE A 171 -12.26 11.58 11.73
N ARG A 172 -12.55 11.57 13.02
CA ARG A 172 -12.62 10.37 13.85
C ARG A 172 -13.46 10.57 15.09
N GLY A 173 -13.72 9.49 15.82
CA GLY A 173 -14.51 9.47 17.03
C GLY A 173 -15.98 9.10 16.77
N PRO A 174 -16.77 8.90 17.83
CA PRO A 174 -18.08 8.25 17.74
C PRO A 174 -19.08 8.96 16.84
N ASP A 175 -19.03 10.30 16.75
CA ASP A 175 -19.93 11.03 15.85
C ASP A 175 -19.51 10.93 14.39
N ALA A 176 -18.20 10.90 14.08
CA ALA A 176 -17.69 10.66 12.74
C ALA A 176 -18.05 9.24 12.27
N GLU A 177 -17.91 8.24 13.15
CA GLU A 177 -18.33 6.87 12.89
C GLU A 177 -19.82 6.79 12.54
N ARG A 178 -20.69 7.43 13.34
CA ARG A 178 -22.13 7.49 13.06
C ARG A 178 -22.48 8.20 11.75
N LEU A 179 -21.70 9.19 11.34
CA LEU A 179 -21.88 9.88 10.06
C LEU A 179 -21.54 8.98 8.87
N VAL A 180 -20.55 8.10 9.02
CA VAL A 180 -20.11 7.19 7.95
C VAL A 180 -20.90 5.88 7.93
N GLN A 181 -21.38 5.41 9.08
CA GLN A 181 -22.12 4.15 9.20
C GLN A 181 -23.29 4.06 8.19
N GLY A 182 -23.27 3.03 7.34
CA GLY A 182 -24.20 2.82 6.23
C GLY A 182 -23.96 3.76 5.04
N ARG A 183 -22.84 4.49 5.02
CA ARG A 183 -22.41 5.38 3.94
C ARG A 183 -20.92 5.20 3.60
N GLU A 184 -20.35 4.05 3.94
CA GLU A 184 -18.94 3.70 3.76
C GLU A 184 -18.53 3.89 2.30
N ARG A 185 -19.40 3.50 1.35
CA ARG A 185 -19.19 3.73 -0.06
C ARG A 185 -19.02 5.22 -0.40
N ILE A 186 -19.86 6.10 0.13
CA ILE A 186 -19.77 7.55 -0.11
C ILE A 186 -18.47 8.10 0.48
N TYR A 187 -18.10 7.63 1.68
CA TYR A 187 -16.88 8.05 2.34
C TYR A 187 -15.62 7.62 1.57
N LEU A 188 -15.57 6.36 1.09
CA LEU A 188 -14.45 5.86 0.31
C LEU A 188 -14.38 6.46 -1.10
N ASP A 189 -15.52 6.70 -1.75
CA ASP A 189 -15.56 7.35 -3.07
C ASP A 189 -14.90 8.73 -3.07
N ARG A 190 -14.93 9.45 -1.95
CA ARG A 190 -14.17 10.70 -1.82
C ARG A 190 -12.69 10.48 -2.07
N PHE A 191 -12.08 9.44 -1.49
CA PHE A 191 -10.66 9.14 -1.64
C PHE A 191 -10.34 8.71 -3.07
N TYR A 192 -11.14 7.80 -3.62
CA TYR A 192 -10.98 7.35 -5.01
C TYR A 192 -11.15 8.48 -6.02
N ASN A 193 -12.01 9.47 -5.74
CA ASN A 193 -12.25 10.59 -6.64
C ASN A 193 -11.19 11.70 -6.53
N GLU A 194 -10.69 11.99 -5.31
CA GLU A 194 -9.81 13.13 -5.06
C GLU A 194 -8.34 12.80 -5.15
N PHE A 195 -7.94 11.54 -4.85
CA PHE A 195 -6.54 11.14 -4.87
C PHE A 195 -6.14 10.34 -6.12
N SER A 196 -7.07 10.02 -7.01
CA SER A 196 -6.74 9.42 -8.31
C SER A 196 -6.17 10.42 -9.29
N GLY A 197 -5.25 9.96 -10.10
CA GLY A 197 -4.83 10.67 -11.32
C GLY A 197 -5.89 10.65 -12.41
N ASP A 198 -6.63 9.55 -12.49
CA ASP A 198 -7.85 9.37 -13.28
C ASP A 198 -8.83 8.46 -12.52
N ARG A 199 -9.84 9.08 -11.90
CA ARG A 199 -10.86 8.38 -11.11
C ARG A 199 -11.63 7.28 -11.86
N ASN A 200 -11.63 7.33 -13.20
CA ASN A 200 -12.32 6.34 -14.02
C ASN A 200 -11.53 5.01 -14.13
N ARG A 201 -10.29 4.98 -13.64
CA ARG A 201 -9.47 3.78 -13.61
C ARG A 201 -9.73 2.90 -12.38
N ILE A 202 -10.47 3.42 -11.39
CA ILE A 202 -10.93 2.62 -10.25
C ILE A 202 -12.35 2.18 -10.55
N ASP A 203 -12.49 0.93 -10.98
CA ASP A 203 -13.74 0.35 -11.42
C ASP A 203 -14.79 0.30 -10.31
N GLU A 204 -16.06 0.29 -10.71
CA GLU A 204 -17.20 0.19 -9.79
C GLU A 204 -17.14 -1.07 -8.93
N GLU A 205 -16.69 -2.19 -9.49
CA GLU A 205 -16.52 -3.46 -8.77
C GLU A 205 -15.48 -3.33 -7.64
N VAL A 206 -14.35 -2.67 -7.91
CA VAL A 206 -13.29 -2.38 -6.92
C VAL A 206 -13.83 -1.52 -5.78
N ARG A 207 -14.51 -0.42 -6.12
CA ARG A 207 -15.11 0.51 -5.16
C ARG A 207 -16.14 -0.16 -4.27
N GLN A 208 -16.98 -0.99 -4.85
CA GLN A 208 -18.02 -1.74 -4.13
C GLN A 208 -17.40 -2.77 -3.19
N HIS A 209 -16.41 -3.52 -3.65
CA HIS A 209 -15.70 -4.52 -2.86
C HIS A 209 -15.09 -3.93 -1.59
N TYR A 210 -14.32 -2.86 -1.73
CA TYR A 210 -13.72 -2.22 -0.55
C TYR A 210 -14.77 -1.60 0.36
N ALA A 211 -15.82 -0.98 -0.20
CA ALA A 211 -16.92 -0.46 0.61
C ALA A 211 -17.60 -1.55 1.45
N GLU A 212 -17.81 -2.75 0.91
CA GLU A 212 -18.36 -3.90 1.64
C GLU A 212 -17.43 -4.37 2.78
N LEU A 213 -16.12 -4.36 2.56
CA LEU A 213 -15.15 -4.70 3.61
C LEU A 213 -15.14 -3.65 4.73
N TYR A 214 -15.24 -2.36 4.40
CA TYR A 214 -15.30 -1.26 5.37
C TYR A 214 -16.67 -1.12 6.05
N ALA A 215 -17.73 -1.71 5.48
CA ALA A 215 -19.06 -1.79 6.11
C ALA A 215 -19.21 -2.93 7.14
N ARG A 216 -18.17 -3.76 7.32
CA ARG A 216 -18.17 -4.81 8.34
C ARG A 216 -18.20 -4.19 9.74
N PRO A 217 -18.77 -4.91 10.73
CA PRO A 217 -18.78 -4.42 12.11
C PRO A 217 -17.38 -4.00 12.59
N HIS A 218 -17.28 -2.83 13.19
CA HIS A 218 -16.07 -2.19 13.69
C HIS A 218 -15.07 -1.68 12.62
N ALA A 219 -15.20 -2.01 11.34
CA ALA A 219 -14.19 -1.69 10.33
C ALA A 219 -13.93 -0.17 10.18
N ILE A 220 -14.96 0.68 10.23
CA ILE A 220 -14.79 2.15 10.19
C ILE A 220 -14.16 2.67 11.48
N HIS A 221 -14.55 2.15 12.65
CA HIS A 221 -13.90 2.47 13.92
C HIS A 221 -12.39 2.24 13.84
N ASP A 222 -12.00 1.04 13.46
CA ASP A 222 -10.60 0.62 13.38
C ASP A 222 -9.82 1.43 12.35
N ALA A 223 -10.45 1.72 11.21
CA ALA A 223 -9.87 2.60 10.19
C ALA A 223 -9.59 4.00 10.74
N PHE A 224 -10.49 4.55 11.55
CA PHE A 224 -10.27 5.84 12.21
C PHE A 224 -9.20 5.76 13.31
N GLU A 225 -9.08 4.64 14.01
CA GLU A 225 -8.01 4.41 14.98
C GLU A 225 -6.62 4.34 14.30
N GLN A 226 -6.55 3.93 13.02
CA GLN A 226 -5.31 4.04 12.24
C GLN A 226 -4.80 5.49 12.16
N PHE A 227 -5.71 6.43 11.84
CA PHE A 227 -5.39 7.86 11.81
C PHE A 227 -5.21 8.45 13.21
N GLY A 228 -5.99 7.95 14.18
CA GLY A 228 -5.90 8.33 15.59
C GLY A 228 -4.51 8.13 16.19
N ALA A 229 -3.78 7.14 15.70
CA ALA A 229 -2.44 6.82 16.16
C ALA A 229 -1.33 7.77 15.63
N PHE A 230 -1.58 8.57 14.59
CA PHE A 230 -0.52 9.33 13.88
C PHE A 230 0.30 10.26 14.76
N ASN A 231 -0.30 10.88 15.78
CA ASN A 231 0.45 11.71 16.71
C ASN A 231 1.45 10.89 17.55
N GLN A 232 1.04 9.70 18.02
CA GLN A 232 1.95 8.79 18.72
C GLN A 232 2.97 8.20 17.76
N ASP A 233 2.57 7.84 16.54
CA ASP A 233 3.48 7.33 15.51
C ASP A 233 4.58 8.35 15.16
N ALA A 234 4.23 9.65 15.12
CA ALA A 234 5.22 10.69 14.90
C ALA A 234 6.26 10.80 16.04
N ILE A 235 5.82 10.62 17.29
CA ILE A 235 6.73 10.57 18.46
C ILE A 235 7.60 9.33 18.38
N ASP A 236 7.00 8.17 18.12
CA ASP A 236 7.69 6.89 18.03
C ASP A 236 8.74 6.91 16.90
N ASN A 237 8.37 7.39 15.73
CA ASN A 237 9.27 7.44 14.55
C ASN A 237 10.46 8.38 14.78
N LYS A 238 10.25 9.56 15.39
CA LYS A 238 11.36 10.46 15.80
C LYS A 238 12.29 9.77 16.80
N GLY A 239 11.72 9.02 17.76
CA GLY A 239 12.49 8.23 18.73
C GLY A 239 13.29 7.10 18.08
N LEU A 240 12.67 6.36 17.16
CA LEU A 240 13.35 5.30 16.40
C LEU A 240 14.50 5.85 15.56
N LEU A 241 14.28 6.97 14.86
CA LEU A 241 15.30 7.63 14.05
C LEU A 241 16.45 8.15 14.91
N ALA A 242 16.16 8.76 16.05
CA ALA A 242 17.16 9.29 16.96
C ALA A 242 18.02 8.17 17.57
N LYS A 243 17.42 7.01 17.88
CA LYS A 243 18.10 5.87 18.50
C LYS A 243 18.89 5.03 17.49
N GLY A 244 18.27 4.71 16.35
CA GLY A 244 18.81 3.75 15.37
C GLY A 244 19.52 4.42 14.18
N GLY A 245 19.35 5.72 14.00
CA GLY A 245 19.78 6.42 12.79
C GLY A 245 18.91 6.11 11.57
N LYS A 246 19.37 6.56 10.43
CA LYS A 246 18.69 6.26 9.14
C LYS A 246 18.85 4.80 8.76
N LEU A 247 17.82 4.26 8.11
CA LEU A 247 17.84 2.93 7.52
C LEU A 247 18.95 2.84 6.45
N THR A 248 19.66 1.73 6.40
CA THR A 248 20.82 1.55 5.50
C THR A 248 20.57 0.54 4.38
N MET A 249 19.52 -0.29 4.48
CA MET A 249 19.15 -1.19 3.39
C MET A 249 18.73 -0.40 2.15
N PRO A 250 18.78 -1.00 0.95
CA PRO A 250 18.25 -0.39 -0.25
C PRO A 250 16.76 -0.06 -0.12
N VAL A 251 16.38 1.17 -0.48
CA VAL A 251 15.00 1.65 -0.49
C VAL A 251 14.65 2.16 -1.89
N LEU A 252 13.53 1.72 -2.45
CA LEU A 252 12.91 2.30 -3.62
C LEU A 252 11.72 3.14 -3.17
N ALA A 253 11.81 4.45 -3.36
CA ALA A 253 10.72 5.39 -3.10
C ALA A 253 9.96 5.63 -4.42
N LEU A 254 8.75 5.09 -4.51
CA LEU A 254 7.85 5.27 -5.66
C LEU A 254 6.81 6.33 -5.36
N GLY A 255 6.79 7.41 -6.11
CA GLY A 255 5.71 8.38 -6.11
C GLY A 255 4.86 8.24 -7.36
N ALA A 256 3.55 8.40 -7.24
CA ALA A 256 2.67 8.51 -8.40
C ALA A 256 2.84 9.88 -9.06
N GLU A 257 2.84 9.92 -10.39
CA GLU A 257 3.11 11.15 -11.16
C GLU A 257 2.20 12.32 -10.78
N LYS A 258 0.93 12.02 -10.47
CA LYS A 258 -0.10 13.01 -10.11
C LYS A 258 -0.38 13.09 -8.61
N SER A 259 0.53 12.56 -7.77
CA SER A 259 0.49 12.61 -6.31
C SER A 259 1.85 13.06 -5.76
N PHE A 260 2.55 12.22 -4.98
CA PHE A 260 3.84 12.58 -4.40
C PHE A 260 4.97 12.73 -5.42
N GLY A 261 4.93 12.02 -6.55
CA GLY A 261 5.95 12.10 -7.58
C GLY A 261 7.38 11.97 -7.03
N PRO A 262 8.30 12.88 -7.43
CA PRO A 262 9.69 12.85 -6.95
C PRO A 262 9.85 13.17 -5.46
N ALA A 263 8.87 13.85 -4.83
CA ALA A 263 8.91 14.21 -3.41
C ALA A 263 8.99 12.97 -2.49
N MET A 264 8.48 11.81 -2.92
CA MET A 264 8.66 10.56 -2.18
C MET A 264 10.13 10.26 -1.89
N GLY A 265 11.01 10.42 -2.88
CA GLY A 265 12.43 10.19 -2.70
C GLY A 265 13.10 11.23 -1.79
N GLU A 266 12.68 12.48 -1.88
CA GLU A 266 13.17 13.57 -1.03
C GLU A 266 12.82 13.32 0.43
N ASP A 267 11.57 12.95 0.69
CA ASP A 267 11.06 12.66 2.03
C ASP A 267 11.73 11.42 2.65
N LEU A 268 11.88 10.35 1.88
CA LEU A 268 12.51 9.13 2.36
C LEU A 268 14.01 9.31 2.71
N ARG A 269 14.71 10.31 2.15
CA ARG A 269 16.08 10.62 2.53
C ARG A 269 16.22 11.16 3.96
N PHE A 270 15.14 11.58 4.59
CA PHE A 270 15.14 11.86 6.04
C PHE A 270 15.20 10.57 6.86
N ALA A 271 14.66 9.46 6.36
CA ALA A 271 14.54 8.16 7.04
C ALA A 271 15.60 7.13 6.61
N ALA A 272 16.17 7.23 5.41
CA ALA A 272 17.09 6.24 4.85
C ALA A 272 18.27 6.89 4.10
N THR A 273 19.38 6.15 3.99
CA THR A 273 20.61 6.62 3.32
C THR A 273 20.73 6.13 1.88
N ASN A 274 20.19 4.97 1.56
CA ASN A 274 20.29 4.33 0.24
C ASN A 274 18.94 4.35 -0.48
N VAL A 275 18.53 5.54 -0.98
CA VAL A 275 17.22 5.78 -1.59
C VAL A 275 17.35 5.98 -3.10
N THR A 276 16.71 5.08 -3.85
CA THR A 276 16.43 5.24 -5.27
C THR A 276 15.00 5.80 -5.41
N THR A 277 14.82 6.81 -6.27
CA THR A 277 13.49 7.38 -6.55
C THR A 277 12.97 6.85 -7.88
N GLY A 278 11.71 6.46 -7.91
CA GLY A 278 10.97 6.10 -9.12
C GLY A 278 9.63 6.83 -9.17
N ILE A 279 9.08 6.96 -10.37
CA ILE A 279 7.77 7.57 -10.61
C ILE A 279 6.90 6.58 -11.37
N VAL A 280 5.68 6.36 -10.88
CA VAL A 280 4.67 5.59 -11.61
C VAL A 280 3.91 6.57 -12.52
N PRO A 281 4.06 6.44 -13.85
CA PRO A 281 3.44 7.35 -14.78
C PRO A 281 1.92 7.18 -14.81
N ASP A 282 1.21 8.22 -15.24
CA ASP A 282 -0.24 8.21 -15.45
C ASP A 282 -1.07 7.71 -14.26
N SER A 283 -0.61 7.93 -13.03
CA SER A 283 -1.29 7.49 -11.81
C SER A 283 -1.35 8.59 -10.76
N GLY A 284 -2.38 8.53 -9.93
CA GLY A 284 -2.46 9.16 -8.63
C GLY A 284 -2.11 8.16 -7.53
N HIS A 285 -2.68 8.37 -6.35
CA HIS A 285 -2.36 7.57 -5.15
C HIS A 285 -2.62 6.06 -5.31
N TRP A 286 -3.63 5.67 -6.08
CA TRP A 286 -4.08 4.28 -6.26
C TRP A 286 -3.30 3.57 -7.37
N ILE A 287 -1.99 3.49 -7.22
CA ILE A 287 -1.08 3.08 -8.29
C ILE A 287 -1.28 1.65 -8.80
N MET A 288 -1.78 0.75 -7.94
CA MET A 288 -2.05 -0.64 -8.33
C MET A 288 -3.33 -0.76 -9.16
N GLU A 289 -4.29 0.11 -8.92
CA GLU A 289 -5.54 0.21 -9.68
C GLU A 289 -5.33 1.04 -10.97
N GLU A 290 -4.60 2.15 -10.86
CA GLU A 290 -4.44 3.09 -11.98
C GLU A 290 -3.39 2.66 -12.99
N ASN A 291 -2.25 2.13 -12.55
CA ASN A 291 -1.19 1.65 -13.44
C ASN A 291 -0.43 0.44 -12.86
N PRO A 292 -1.08 -0.72 -12.73
CA PRO A 292 -0.46 -1.92 -12.19
C PRO A 292 0.76 -2.38 -13.00
N GLN A 293 0.74 -2.21 -14.33
CA GLN A 293 1.82 -2.67 -15.19
C GLN A 293 3.14 -1.93 -14.91
N ALA A 294 3.09 -0.60 -14.85
CA ALA A 294 4.27 0.20 -14.53
C ALA A 294 4.75 -0.06 -13.10
N THR A 295 3.82 -0.15 -12.15
CA THR A 295 4.13 -0.43 -10.74
C THR A 295 4.82 -1.78 -10.57
N VAL A 296 4.24 -2.84 -11.12
CA VAL A 296 4.80 -4.20 -11.09
C VAL A 296 6.20 -4.22 -11.71
N LYS A 297 6.39 -3.56 -12.86
CA LYS A 297 7.69 -3.48 -13.52
C LYS A 297 8.74 -2.83 -12.62
N LEU A 298 8.47 -1.64 -12.08
CA LEU A 298 9.40 -0.89 -11.23
C LEU A 298 9.77 -1.67 -9.96
N VAL A 299 8.78 -2.27 -9.30
CA VAL A 299 8.98 -3.08 -8.09
C VAL A 299 9.82 -4.31 -8.39
N THR A 300 9.47 -5.09 -9.42
CA THR A 300 10.20 -6.32 -9.75
C THR A 300 11.62 -6.07 -10.24
N GLU A 301 11.87 -4.99 -11.00
CA GLU A 301 13.22 -4.57 -11.39
C GLU A 301 14.09 -4.21 -10.18
N PHE A 302 13.51 -3.64 -9.13
CA PHE A 302 14.24 -3.32 -7.91
C PHE A 302 14.52 -4.56 -7.05
N LEU A 303 13.54 -5.44 -6.89
CA LEU A 303 13.68 -6.64 -6.06
C LEU A 303 14.68 -7.67 -6.66
N ARG A 304 14.94 -7.63 -7.98
CA ARG A 304 15.89 -8.52 -8.67
C ARG A 304 17.36 -8.07 -8.62
N LYS A 305 17.63 -6.87 -8.11
CA LYS A 305 19.00 -6.35 -7.92
C LYS A 305 19.62 -6.88 -6.62
#